data_e9ef408ccec59d8c0b8c4b62a643ea67
#
_entry.id   e9ef408ccec59d8c0b8c4b62a643ea67
#
_cell.length_a   1.000
_cell.length_b   1.000
_cell.length_c   1.000
_cell.angle_alpha   90.00
_cell.angle_beta   90.00
_cell.angle_gamma   90.00
#
_symmetry.space_group_name_H-M   'P 1'
#
loop_
_entity.id
_entity.type
_entity.pdbx_description
1 polymer ?
#
loop_
_entity_poly.entity_id
_entity_poly.type
_entity_poly.pdbx_seq_one_letter_code
_entity_poly.pdbx_strand_id
1 'polypeptide(L)'
;RAQQILDQEEVIFATVSVFDAGTKLNPHKDPPVYGKKYRRVQIPLYIPSNECYMVWEGKKVFWKEGEPQVYDVMDHIHEGYNLSDDIMMFLFVDIEKRDDNSNLQ
;
A
#
# COMPACT_ATOMS: atom_id res chain seq x y z
N ARG A 1 11.53 -8.03 -6.96
CA ARG A 1 10.85 -7.04 -7.79
C ARG A 1 10.69 -5.70 -7.10
N ALA A 2 10.20 -5.71 -5.87
CA ALA A 2 10.09 -4.46 -5.13
C ALA A 2 11.45 -3.80 -4.94
N GLN A 3 12.48 -4.61 -4.76
CA GLN A 3 13.84 -4.09 -4.62
C GLN A 3 14.29 -3.36 -5.88
N GLN A 4 13.96 -3.90 -7.05
CA GLN A 4 14.31 -3.23 -8.30
C GLN A 4 13.60 -1.89 -8.44
N ILE A 5 12.36 -1.82 -8.01
CA ILE A 5 11.61 -0.57 -8.04
C ILE A 5 12.24 0.45 -7.11
N LEU A 6 12.59 0.04 -5.90
CA LEU A 6 13.20 0.93 -4.92
C LEU A 6 14.56 1.43 -5.38
N ASP A 7 15.30 0.62 -6.14
CA ASP A 7 16.61 1.02 -6.64
C ASP A 7 16.53 2.02 -7.79
N GLN A 8 15.44 2.00 -8.55
CA GLN A 8 15.30 2.77 -9.78
C GLN A 8 14.41 3.99 -9.66
N GLU A 9 13.55 4.03 -8.65
CA GLU A 9 12.55 5.06 -8.50
C GLU A 9 12.87 5.93 -7.29
N GLU A 10 12.44 7.17 -7.35
CA GLU A 10 12.63 8.07 -6.22
C GLU A 10 11.64 7.73 -5.11
N VAL A 11 12.16 7.50 -3.93
CA VAL A 11 11.32 7.30 -2.74
C VAL A 11 10.90 8.66 -2.22
N ILE A 12 9.59 8.88 -2.14
CA ILE A 12 9.04 10.13 -1.62
C ILE A 12 8.87 10.03 -0.12
N PHE A 13 8.44 8.87 0.38
CA PHE A 13 8.05 8.73 1.77
C PHE A 13 8.08 7.26 2.15
N ALA A 14 8.50 6.99 3.38
CA ALA A 14 8.50 5.64 3.92
C ALA A 14 8.04 5.70 5.37
N THR A 15 7.17 4.78 5.77
CA THR A 15 6.65 4.77 7.14
C THR A 15 6.27 3.37 7.57
N VAL A 16 6.42 3.11 8.86
CA VAL A 16 5.83 1.93 9.48
C VAL A 16 4.47 2.34 10.00
N SER A 17 3.45 1.64 9.55
CA SER A 17 2.07 1.94 9.93
C SER A 17 1.50 0.81 10.76
N VAL A 18 0.91 1.16 11.89
CA VAL A 18 0.29 0.21 12.79
C VAL A 18 -1.21 0.49 12.81
N PHE A 19 -2.00 -0.55 12.58
CA PHE A 19 -3.45 -0.44 12.57
C PHE A 19 -4.01 -1.26 13.73
N ASP A 20 -4.72 -0.57 14.62
CA ASP A 20 -5.29 -1.21 15.80
C ASP A 20 -6.36 -2.23 15.44
N ALA A 21 -6.63 -3.12 16.38
CA ALA A 21 -7.76 -4.05 16.27
C ALA A 21 -9.03 -3.28 15.94
N GLY A 22 -9.79 -3.77 14.98
CA GLY A 22 -11.06 -3.16 14.58
C GLY A 22 -10.94 -2.00 13.61
N THR A 23 -9.74 -1.68 13.12
CA THR A 23 -9.57 -0.60 12.14
C THR A 23 -10.29 -0.93 10.84
N LYS A 24 -11.04 0.06 10.35
CA LYS A 24 -11.73 -0.04 9.05
C LYS A 24 -11.40 1.21 8.26
N LEU A 25 -10.76 1.03 7.11
CA LEU A 25 -10.48 2.11 6.18
C LEU A 25 -11.51 2.03 5.07
N ASN A 26 -12.41 3.01 5.05
CA ASN A 26 -13.52 3.04 4.09
C ASN A 26 -13.01 3.16 2.65
N PRO A 27 -13.85 2.81 1.66
CA PRO A 27 -13.44 2.92 0.26
C PRO A 27 -12.93 4.33 -0.07
N HIS A 28 -11.75 4.40 -0.65
CA HIS A 28 -11.13 5.69 -0.96
C HIS A 28 -10.00 5.52 -1.99
N LYS A 29 -9.57 6.65 -2.52
CA LYS A 29 -8.31 6.79 -3.24
C LYS A 29 -7.41 7.68 -2.41
N ASP A 30 -6.12 7.39 -2.41
CA ASP A 30 -5.18 8.20 -1.63
C ASP A 30 -4.91 9.53 -2.34
N PRO A 31 -4.77 10.63 -1.58
CA PRO A 31 -4.43 11.92 -2.18
C PRO A 31 -2.95 12.00 -2.52
N PRO A 32 -2.55 12.97 -3.36
CA PRO A 32 -1.13 13.20 -3.63
C PRO A 32 -0.39 13.56 -2.35
N VAL A 33 0.90 13.21 -2.29
CA VAL A 33 1.78 13.58 -1.20
C VAL A 33 2.77 14.60 -1.73
N TYR A 34 2.85 15.76 -1.08
CA TYR A 34 3.70 16.87 -1.52
C TYR A 34 3.43 17.26 -2.99
N GLY A 35 2.17 17.14 -3.42
CA GLY A 35 1.80 17.46 -4.79
C GLY A 35 2.27 16.45 -5.81
N LYS A 36 2.82 15.33 -5.39
CA LYS A 36 3.35 14.32 -6.29
C LYS A 36 2.44 13.10 -6.36
N LYS A 37 2.40 12.48 -7.53
CA LYS A 37 1.76 11.18 -7.71
C LYS A 37 2.74 10.08 -7.33
N TYR A 38 2.21 9.00 -6.77
CA TYR A 38 3.06 7.91 -6.31
C TYR A 38 2.34 6.57 -6.41
N ARG A 39 3.14 5.52 -6.35
CA ARG A 39 2.66 4.16 -6.11
C ARG A 39 3.17 3.73 -4.75
N ARG A 40 2.44 2.86 -4.11
CA ARG A 40 2.82 2.39 -2.77
C ARG A 40 3.29 0.95 -2.82
N VAL A 41 4.49 0.73 -2.30
CA VAL A 41 4.97 -0.62 -1.99
C VAL A 41 4.45 -0.93 -0.60
N GLN A 42 3.64 -1.98 -0.47
CA GLN A 42 3.15 -2.47 0.81
C GLN A 42 3.93 -3.71 1.19
N ILE A 43 4.56 -3.67 2.35
CA ILE A 43 5.26 -4.83 2.89
C ILE A 43 4.61 -5.18 4.22
N PRO A 44 3.77 -6.23 4.25
CA PRO A 44 3.14 -6.64 5.51
C PRO A 44 4.22 -7.14 6.48
N LEU A 45 4.27 -6.56 7.67
CA LEU A 45 5.23 -6.95 8.69
C LEU A 45 4.61 -7.89 9.71
N TYR A 46 3.35 -7.65 10.07
CA TYR A 46 2.64 -8.48 11.03
C TYR A 46 1.16 -8.51 10.67
N ILE A 47 0.67 -9.68 10.32
CA ILE A 47 -0.74 -9.92 9.97
C ILE A 47 -1.23 -11.04 10.88
N PRO A 48 -2.02 -10.73 11.92
CA PRO A 48 -2.38 -11.71 12.94
C PRO A 48 -3.27 -12.84 12.44
N SER A 49 -4.12 -12.58 11.44
CA SER A 49 -5.01 -13.62 10.93
C SER A 49 -5.59 -13.20 9.58
N ASN A 50 -6.37 -14.08 8.98
CA ASN A 50 -7.07 -13.78 7.74
C ASN A 50 -8.31 -12.90 7.93
N GLU A 51 -8.52 -12.41 9.15
CA GLU A 51 -9.49 -11.35 9.41
C GLU A 51 -8.95 -9.98 9.00
N CYS A 52 -7.69 -9.92 8.58
CA CYS A 52 -7.05 -8.72 8.07
C CYS A 52 -6.96 -8.85 6.55
N TYR A 53 -7.57 -7.91 5.84
CA TYR A 53 -7.55 -7.97 4.38
C TYR A 53 -7.81 -6.60 3.78
N MET A 54 -7.52 -6.50 2.48
CA MET A 54 -7.79 -5.32 1.68
C MET A 54 -8.86 -5.67 0.65
N VAL A 55 -9.64 -4.67 0.24
CA VAL A 55 -10.50 -4.80 -0.93
C VAL A 55 -9.95 -3.87 -1.99
N TRP A 56 -9.54 -4.43 -3.10
CA TRP A 56 -8.93 -3.68 -4.20
C TRP A 56 -9.85 -3.77 -5.41
N GLU A 57 -10.43 -2.63 -5.78
CA GLU A 57 -11.38 -2.57 -6.90
C GLU A 57 -12.47 -3.64 -6.76
N GLY A 58 -13.02 -3.76 -5.56
CA GLY A 58 -14.10 -4.68 -5.27
C GLY A 58 -13.68 -6.12 -5.00
N LYS A 59 -12.39 -6.43 -5.06
CA LYS A 59 -11.91 -7.79 -4.82
C LYS A 59 -11.15 -7.88 -3.52
N LYS A 60 -11.45 -8.89 -2.72
CA LYS A 60 -10.76 -9.12 -1.46
C LYS A 60 -9.36 -9.68 -1.72
N VAL A 61 -8.39 -9.07 -1.09
CA VAL A 61 -6.98 -9.45 -1.19
C VAL A 61 -6.44 -9.69 0.20
N PHE A 62 -5.84 -10.86 0.42
CA PHE A 62 -5.22 -11.18 1.70
C PHE A 62 -3.73 -10.91 1.63
N TRP A 63 -3.20 -10.32 2.70
CA TRP A 63 -1.79 -10.01 2.79
C TRP A 63 -1.00 -11.20 3.29
N LYS A 64 0.24 -11.30 2.82
CA LYS A 64 1.16 -12.33 3.26
C LYS A 64 2.40 -11.64 3.83
N GLU A 65 2.74 -11.95 5.08
CA GLU A 65 3.86 -11.32 5.76
C GLU A 65 5.14 -11.46 4.95
N GLY A 66 5.86 -10.33 4.85
CA GLY A 66 7.13 -10.28 4.16
C GLY A 66 7.05 -10.21 2.64
N GLU A 67 5.85 -10.29 2.06
CA GLU A 67 5.69 -10.29 0.60
C GLU A 67 5.35 -8.89 0.10
N PRO A 68 6.28 -8.21 -0.58
CA PRO A 68 6.01 -6.86 -1.08
C PRO A 68 5.04 -6.89 -2.25
N GLN A 69 4.13 -5.92 -2.28
CA GLN A 69 3.22 -5.71 -3.39
C GLN A 69 3.18 -4.22 -3.72
N VAL A 70 3.03 -3.88 -4.99
CA VAL A 70 3.00 -2.50 -5.45
C VAL A 70 1.59 -2.16 -5.91
N TYR A 71 1.06 -1.03 -5.41
CA TYR A 71 -0.31 -0.62 -5.74
C TYR A 71 -0.37 0.85 -6.16
N ASP A 72 -1.19 1.13 -7.17
CA ASP A 72 -1.53 2.49 -7.58
C ASP A 72 -2.67 3.00 -6.70
N VAL A 73 -2.33 3.35 -5.46
CA VAL A 73 -3.34 3.70 -4.45
C VAL A 73 -4.06 5.02 -4.75
N MET A 74 -3.51 5.86 -5.62
CA MET A 74 -4.14 7.12 -5.99
C MET A 74 -5.19 6.95 -7.08
N ASP A 75 -5.08 5.90 -7.90
CA ASP A 75 -5.91 5.74 -9.10
C ASP A 75 -7.02 4.73 -8.93
N HIS A 76 -6.97 3.93 -7.86
CA HIS A 76 -7.92 2.83 -7.66
C HIS A 76 -8.55 2.91 -6.28
N ILE A 77 -9.86 2.66 -6.23
CA ILE A 77 -10.59 2.62 -4.96
C ILE A 77 -10.19 1.36 -4.19
N HIS A 78 -9.88 1.55 -2.92
CA HIS A 78 -9.48 0.44 -2.06
C HIS A 78 -9.95 0.66 -0.63
N GLU A 79 -10.01 -0.43 0.12
CA GLU A 79 -10.43 -0.47 1.51
C GLU A 79 -9.46 -1.34 2.28
N GLY A 80 -9.37 -1.12 3.58
CA GLY A 80 -8.52 -1.94 4.43
C GLY A 80 -9.24 -2.29 5.72
N TYR A 81 -9.04 -3.51 6.20
CA TYR A 81 -9.73 -3.98 7.40
C TYR A 81 -8.80 -4.77 8.29
N ASN A 82 -8.86 -4.45 9.57
CA ASN A 82 -8.30 -5.28 10.61
C ASN A 82 -9.45 -5.69 11.53
N LEU A 83 -10.06 -6.81 11.22
CA LEU A 83 -11.20 -7.31 12.01
C LEU A 83 -10.77 -8.29 13.09
N SER A 84 -9.46 -8.42 13.29
CA SER A 84 -8.92 -9.25 14.37
C SER A 84 -8.94 -8.47 15.69
N ASP A 85 -8.55 -9.13 16.76
CA ASP A 85 -8.41 -8.50 18.09
C ASP A 85 -6.97 -8.12 18.41
N ASP A 86 -6.11 -8.04 17.41
CA ASP A 86 -4.70 -7.67 17.55
C ASP A 86 -4.36 -6.57 16.54
N ILE A 87 -3.19 -5.98 16.67
CA ILE A 87 -2.71 -5.00 15.68
C ILE A 87 -2.31 -5.68 14.39
N MET A 88 -2.27 -4.92 13.30
CA MET A 88 -1.53 -5.32 12.10
C MET A 88 -0.54 -4.23 11.75
N MET A 89 0.56 -4.58 11.08
CA MET A 89 1.67 -3.68 10.87
C MET A 89 2.22 -3.81 9.46
N PHE A 90 2.52 -2.66 8.87
CA PHE A 90 3.06 -2.58 7.50
C PHE A 90 4.25 -1.66 7.44
N LEU A 91 5.13 -1.92 6.49
CA LEU A 91 6.05 -0.91 5.97
C LEU A 91 5.46 -0.43 4.64
N PHE A 92 5.18 0.86 4.54
CA PHE A 92 4.75 1.49 3.30
C PHE A 92 5.90 2.31 2.75
N VAL A 93 6.19 2.12 1.47
CA VAL A 93 7.19 2.93 0.78
C VAL A 93 6.52 3.53 -0.45
N ASP A 94 6.39 4.85 -0.46
CA ASP A 94 5.77 5.56 -1.57
C ASP A 94 6.84 6.01 -2.53
N ILE A 95 6.72 5.60 -3.79
CA ILE A 95 7.67 5.91 -4.84
C ILE A 95 7.01 6.80 -5.87
N GLU A 96 7.75 7.77 -6.37
CA GLU A 96 7.20 8.73 -7.31
C GLU A 96 6.79 8.03 -8.59
N LYS A 97 5.55 8.33 -9.03
CA LYS A 97 5.04 7.80 -10.28
C LYS A 97 5.35 8.80 -11.37
N ARG A 98 6.18 8.41 -12.31
CA ARG A 98 6.58 9.28 -13.39
C ARG A 98 5.49 9.37 -14.43
N ASP A 99 5.46 10.51 -15.14
CA ASP A 99 4.52 10.69 -16.22
C ASP A 99 4.76 9.66 -17.30
N ASP A 100 3.67 9.31 -18.00
CA ASP A 100 3.76 8.37 -19.09
C ASP A 100 4.70 8.83 -20.18
N ASN A 101 4.85 10.15 -20.36
CA ASN A 101 5.77 10.68 -21.36
C ASN A 101 7.18 10.20 -21.14
N SER A 102 7.58 10.06 -19.89
CA SER A 102 8.92 9.55 -19.59
C SER A 102 9.10 8.12 -20.06
N ASN A 103 8.02 7.40 -20.24
CA ASN A 103 8.03 6.01 -20.64
C ASN A 103 7.93 5.82 -22.14
N LEU A 104 7.69 6.88 -22.85
CA LEU A 104 7.51 6.80 -24.29
C LEU A 104 8.83 6.94 -25.06
N GLN A 105 9.87 7.27 -24.36
CA GLN A 105 11.17 7.40 -24.99
C GLN A 105 11.78 6.07 -25.38
#